data_8fa8ab91c68abaafe2e4536844e83bbd
#
_entry.id   8fa8ab91c68abaafe2e4536844e83bbd
#
_cell.length_a   1.000
_cell.length_b   1.000
_cell.length_c   1.000
_cell.angle_alpha   90.00
_cell.angle_beta   90.00
_cell.angle_gamma   90.00
#
_symmetry.space_group_name_H-M   'P 1'
#
loop_
_entity.id
_entity.type
_entity.pdbx_description
1 polymer ?
#
loop_
_entity_poly.entity_id
_entity_poly.type
_entity_poly.pdbx_seq_one_letter_code
_entity_poly.pdbx_strand_id
1 'polypeptide(L)'
;MIIWLGVLVAGGFGAVLRFLVDGAVARRAARSFLFNTLPVGTLTVNISGAALLGLVSGLALSRHAALLADTAFVGSYTTFSTWMLETQRLSEERQVRSAVSNVVASIVLGLAAALFGQWIAGRL
;
A
#
# COMPACT_ATOMS: atom_id res chain seq x y z
N MET A 1 -4.99 -10.60 25.77
CA MET A 1 -6.39 -10.58 25.27
C MET A 1 -6.74 -9.26 24.61
N ILE A 2 -6.58 -8.14 25.32
CA ILE A 2 -6.93 -6.81 24.80
C ILE A 2 -6.13 -6.44 23.53
N ILE A 3 -4.83 -6.79 23.48
CA ILE A 3 -3.99 -6.49 22.32
C ILE A 3 -4.50 -7.18 21.05
N TRP A 4 -5.00 -8.40 21.16
CA TRP A 4 -5.51 -9.14 20.01
C TRP A 4 -6.82 -8.54 19.48
N LEU A 5 -7.66 -8.03 20.37
CA LEU A 5 -8.85 -7.28 19.97
C LEU A 5 -8.43 -6.01 19.22
N GLY A 6 -7.40 -5.31 19.71
CA GLY A 6 -6.83 -4.16 19.02
C GLY A 6 -6.31 -4.50 17.63
N VAL A 7 -5.62 -5.64 17.49
CA VAL A 7 -5.12 -6.13 16.19
C VAL A 7 -6.28 -6.38 15.23
N LEU A 8 -7.36 -7.01 15.70
CA LEU A 8 -8.55 -7.26 14.86
C LEU A 8 -9.19 -5.96 14.39
N VAL A 9 -9.36 -5.01 15.29
CA VAL A 9 -9.96 -3.70 14.97
C VAL A 9 -9.08 -2.90 14.02
N ALA A 10 -7.79 -2.77 14.32
CA ALA A 10 -6.85 -2.03 13.48
C ALA A 10 -6.72 -2.67 12.09
N GLY A 11 -6.68 -4.01 12.04
CA GLY A 11 -6.64 -4.76 10.78
C GLY A 11 -7.92 -4.56 9.97
N GLY A 12 -9.08 -4.59 10.62
CA GLY A 12 -10.35 -4.33 9.97
C GLY A 12 -10.41 -2.93 9.36
N PHE A 13 -9.95 -1.91 10.11
CA PHE A 13 -9.86 -0.53 9.59
C PHE A 13 -8.93 -0.44 8.39
N GLY A 14 -7.75 -1.07 8.46
CA GLY A 14 -6.81 -1.08 7.35
C GLY A 14 -7.41 -1.69 6.08
N ALA A 15 -8.09 -2.82 6.22
CA ALA A 15 -8.72 -3.52 5.10
C ALA A 15 -9.86 -2.69 4.48
N VAL A 16 -10.72 -2.08 5.30
CA VAL A 16 -11.81 -1.22 4.82
C VAL A 16 -11.24 0.02 4.12
N LEU A 17 -10.24 0.66 4.72
CA LEU A 17 -9.60 1.83 4.12
C LEU A 17 -8.94 1.49 2.79
N ARG A 18 -8.29 0.33 2.69
CA ARG A 18 -7.74 -0.15 1.41
C ARG A 18 -8.83 -0.25 0.35
N PHE A 19 -9.94 -0.88 0.68
CA PHE A 19 -11.06 -1.02 -0.24
C PHE A 19 -11.57 0.33 -0.73
N LEU A 20 -11.73 1.29 0.17
CA LEU A 20 -12.25 2.62 -0.16
C LEU A 20 -11.25 3.42 -1.00
N VAL A 21 -9.97 3.42 -0.64
CA VAL A 21 -8.92 4.15 -1.37
C VAL A 21 -8.71 3.55 -2.75
N ASP A 22 -8.58 2.22 -2.83
CA ASP A 22 -8.42 1.54 -4.11
C ASP A 22 -9.58 1.85 -5.05
N GLY A 23 -10.80 1.73 -4.57
CA GLY A 23 -12.00 2.03 -5.36
C GLY A 23 -12.08 3.49 -5.80
N ALA A 24 -11.78 4.44 -4.91
CA ALA A 24 -11.81 5.86 -5.22
C ALA A 24 -10.76 6.26 -6.27
N VAL A 25 -9.53 5.76 -6.11
CA VAL A 25 -8.44 6.04 -7.05
C VAL A 25 -8.71 5.39 -8.41
N ALA A 26 -9.16 4.15 -8.41
CA ALA A 26 -9.47 3.42 -9.64
C ALA A 26 -10.58 4.14 -10.44
N ARG A 27 -11.61 4.64 -9.77
CA ARG A 27 -12.70 5.39 -10.43
C ARG A 27 -12.20 6.69 -11.06
N ARG A 28 -11.30 7.40 -10.36
CA ARG A 28 -10.71 8.64 -10.89
C ARG A 28 -9.76 8.36 -12.05
N ALA A 29 -8.93 7.35 -11.92
CA ALA A 29 -7.96 6.94 -12.93
C ALA A 29 -8.65 6.43 -14.21
N ALA A 30 -9.79 5.79 -14.11
CA ALA A 30 -10.56 5.30 -15.26
C ALA A 30 -10.98 6.44 -16.21
N ARG A 31 -11.07 7.67 -15.72
CA ARG A 31 -11.37 8.86 -16.51
C ARG A 31 -10.15 9.43 -17.23
N SER A 32 -8.96 8.93 -16.90
CA SER A 32 -7.70 9.42 -17.49
C SER A 32 -7.14 8.39 -18.46
N PHE A 33 -6.89 8.81 -19.68
CA PHE A 33 -6.29 7.95 -20.69
C PHE A 33 -4.91 7.42 -20.28
N LEU A 34 -4.13 8.25 -19.60
CA LEU A 34 -2.75 7.90 -19.19
C LEU A 34 -2.69 6.76 -18.18
N PHE A 35 -3.71 6.62 -17.35
CA PHE A 35 -3.70 5.65 -16.24
C PHE A 35 -4.64 4.46 -16.45
N ASN A 36 -5.23 4.35 -17.63
CA ASN A 36 -6.23 3.31 -17.90
C ASN A 36 -5.63 1.90 -17.95
N THR A 37 -4.35 1.78 -18.21
CA THR A 37 -3.66 0.48 -18.38
C THR A 37 -2.98 -0.02 -17.12
N LEU A 38 -2.72 0.85 -16.14
CA LEU A 38 -2.04 0.47 -14.89
C LEU A 38 -3.03 0.35 -13.72
N PRO A 39 -2.80 -0.58 -12.79
CA PRO A 39 -3.63 -0.71 -11.59
C PRO A 39 -3.28 0.38 -10.56
N VAL A 40 -3.68 1.62 -10.85
CA VAL A 40 -3.29 2.79 -10.07
C VAL A 40 -3.85 2.75 -8.65
N GLY A 41 -5.02 2.13 -8.44
CA GLY A 41 -5.60 1.98 -7.10
C GLY A 41 -4.70 1.16 -6.18
N THR A 42 -4.30 -0.01 -6.61
CA THR A 42 -3.38 -0.89 -5.86
C THR A 42 -2.01 -0.23 -5.68
N LEU A 43 -1.51 0.42 -6.71
CA LEU A 43 -0.23 1.15 -6.65
C LEU A 43 -0.29 2.24 -5.58
N THR A 44 -1.34 3.06 -5.55
CA THR A 44 -1.53 4.12 -4.56
C THR A 44 -1.62 3.55 -3.15
N VAL A 45 -2.38 2.48 -2.95
CA VAL A 45 -2.52 1.82 -1.65
C VAL A 45 -1.16 1.34 -1.15
N ASN A 46 -0.40 0.64 -1.98
CA ASN A 46 0.88 0.09 -1.57
C ASN A 46 1.95 1.17 -1.34
N ILE A 47 2.00 2.21 -2.17
CA ILE A 47 2.95 3.32 -2.00
C ILE A 47 2.61 4.13 -0.75
N SER A 48 1.35 4.50 -0.55
CA SER A 48 0.94 5.23 0.65
C SER A 48 1.15 4.39 1.92
N GLY A 49 0.89 3.09 1.84
CA GLY A 49 1.17 2.14 2.93
C GLY A 49 2.67 2.05 3.24
N ALA A 50 3.53 2.04 2.22
CA ALA A 50 4.97 2.04 2.39
C ALA A 50 5.46 3.33 3.08
N ALA A 51 4.89 4.48 2.72
CA ALA A 51 5.19 5.75 3.37
C ALA A 51 4.80 5.73 4.85
N LEU A 52 3.60 5.22 5.15
CA LEU A 52 3.14 5.06 6.54
C LEU A 52 4.03 4.11 7.32
N LEU A 53 4.43 2.99 6.72
CA LEU A 53 5.33 2.03 7.35
C LEU A 53 6.66 2.69 7.69
N GLY A 54 7.24 3.43 6.76
CA GLY A 54 8.48 4.17 6.98
C GLY A 54 8.34 5.19 8.10
N LEU A 55 7.23 5.94 8.11
CA LEU A 55 6.96 6.93 9.15
C LEU A 55 6.85 6.28 10.54
N VAL A 56 6.03 5.25 10.66
CA VAL A 56 5.80 4.56 11.94
C VAL A 56 7.09 3.91 12.44
N SER A 57 7.84 3.26 11.55
CA SER A 57 9.12 2.64 11.90
C SER A 57 10.13 3.67 12.42
N GLY A 58 10.14 4.87 11.84
CA GLY A 58 11.03 5.95 12.25
C GLY A 58 10.64 6.64 13.55
N LEU A 59 9.39 6.50 13.99
CA LEU A 59 8.90 7.11 15.23
C LEU A 59 9.30 6.34 16.50
N ALA A 60 9.92 5.15 16.35
CA ALA A 60 10.36 4.33 17.48
C ALA A 60 9.25 4.11 18.53
N LEU A 61 8.07 3.70 18.07
CA LEU A 61 6.92 3.46 18.94
C LEU A 61 7.15 2.28 19.88
N SER A 62 6.35 2.21 20.95
CA SER A 62 6.35 1.04 21.83
C SER A 62 5.99 -0.21 21.04
N ARG A 63 6.37 -1.38 21.58
CA ARG A 63 6.11 -2.66 20.92
C ARG A 63 4.64 -2.88 20.55
N HIS A 64 3.72 -2.55 21.46
CA HIS A 64 2.29 -2.71 21.22
C HIS A 64 1.77 -1.71 20.19
N ALA A 65 2.21 -0.44 20.25
CA ALA A 65 1.82 0.57 19.29
C ALA A 65 2.34 0.24 17.89
N ALA A 66 3.58 -0.24 17.77
CA ALA A 66 4.13 -0.69 16.50
C ALA A 66 3.35 -1.89 15.94
N LEU A 67 2.99 -2.86 16.79
CA LEU A 67 2.19 -4.02 16.35
C LEU A 67 0.84 -3.59 15.77
N LEU A 68 0.16 -2.65 16.42
CA LEU A 68 -1.14 -2.16 15.94
C LEU A 68 -1.02 -1.32 14.68
N ALA A 69 -0.02 -0.44 14.61
CA ALA A 69 0.16 0.47 13.47
C ALA A 69 0.77 -0.24 12.27
N ASP A 70 1.88 -0.93 12.44
CA ASP A 70 2.59 -1.56 11.33
C ASP A 70 1.95 -2.87 10.90
N THR A 71 1.90 -3.84 11.81
CA THR A 71 1.51 -5.19 11.44
C THR A 71 0.01 -5.28 11.19
N ALA A 72 -0.81 -4.73 12.08
CA ALA A 72 -2.25 -4.85 11.95
C ALA A 72 -2.81 -3.88 10.91
N PHE A 73 -2.57 -2.58 11.07
CA PHE A 73 -3.17 -1.58 10.19
C PHE A 73 -2.48 -1.55 8.81
N VAL A 74 -1.18 -1.25 8.75
CA VAL A 74 -0.47 -1.15 7.46
C VAL A 74 -0.45 -2.50 6.75
N GLY A 75 -0.26 -3.60 7.49
CA GLY A 75 -0.26 -4.94 6.92
C GLY A 75 -1.56 -5.32 6.24
N SER A 76 -2.71 -4.89 6.76
CA SER A 76 -4.01 -5.15 6.14
C SER A 76 -4.41 -4.07 5.12
N TYR A 77 -3.84 -2.88 5.23
CA TYR A 77 -4.05 -1.81 4.25
C TYR A 77 -3.33 -2.09 2.94
N THR A 78 -2.09 -2.59 2.98
CA THR A 78 -1.32 -2.94 1.77
C THR A 78 -1.69 -4.32 1.24
N THR A 79 -1.32 -4.62 0.00
CA THR A 79 -1.63 -5.92 -0.60
C THR A 79 -0.53 -6.38 -1.56
N PHE A 80 -0.06 -7.60 -1.37
CA PHE A 80 0.81 -8.30 -2.32
C PHE A 80 0.00 -9.10 -3.34
N SER A 81 -1.02 -9.81 -2.87
CA SER A 81 -1.81 -10.71 -3.71
C SER A 81 -2.53 -9.99 -4.86
N THR A 82 -3.15 -8.86 -4.58
CA THR A 82 -3.81 -8.06 -5.62
C THR A 82 -2.80 -7.52 -6.63
N TRP A 83 -1.64 -7.05 -6.14
CA TRP A 83 -0.55 -6.56 -6.98
C TRP A 83 -0.07 -7.63 -7.96
N MET A 84 0.15 -8.86 -7.46
CA MET A 84 0.59 -9.96 -8.31
C MET A 84 -0.49 -10.45 -9.26
N LEU A 85 -1.74 -10.50 -8.80
CA LEU A 85 -2.87 -10.87 -9.66
C LEU A 85 -3.04 -9.91 -10.84
N GLU A 86 -2.93 -8.61 -10.58
CA GLU A 86 -3.04 -7.59 -11.62
C GLU A 86 -1.85 -7.64 -12.59
N THR A 87 -0.64 -7.90 -12.07
CA THR A 87 0.56 -8.11 -12.90
C THR A 87 0.40 -9.32 -13.80
N GLN A 88 -0.12 -10.42 -13.26
CA GLN A 88 -0.39 -11.62 -14.04
C GLN A 88 -1.43 -11.35 -15.13
N ARG A 89 -2.50 -10.63 -14.79
CA ARG A 89 -3.54 -10.26 -15.78
C ARG A 89 -2.95 -9.46 -16.93
N LEU A 90 -2.13 -8.44 -16.63
CA LEU A 90 -1.46 -7.64 -17.66
C LEU A 90 -0.57 -8.51 -18.55
N SER A 91 0.13 -9.47 -17.98
CA SER A 91 0.97 -10.40 -18.72
C SER A 91 0.14 -11.30 -19.64
N GLU A 92 -0.97 -11.83 -19.15
CA GLU A 92 -1.89 -12.68 -19.93
C GLU A 92 -2.54 -11.93 -21.08
N GLU A 93 -2.85 -10.64 -20.88
CA GLU A 93 -3.41 -9.75 -21.91
C GLU A 93 -2.35 -9.24 -22.89
N ARG A 94 -1.15 -9.80 -22.87
CA ARG A 94 0.00 -9.42 -23.70
C ARG A 94 0.48 -7.97 -23.49
N GLN A 95 0.16 -7.39 -22.32
CA GLN A 95 0.63 -6.07 -21.93
C GLN A 95 1.87 -6.21 -21.04
N VAL A 96 2.92 -6.83 -21.60
CA VAL A 96 4.15 -7.14 -20.84
C VAL A 96 4.84 -5.88 -20.34
N ARG A 97 4.85 -4.79 -21.12
CA ARG A 97 5.42 -3.52 -20.69
C ARG A 97 4.71 -2.98 -19.46
N SER A 98 3.38 -3.02 -19.45
CA SER A 98 2.58 -2.59 -18.30
C SER A 98 2.80 -3.50 -17.10
N ALA A 99 2.92 -4.81 -17.30
CA ALA A 99 3.22 -5.76 -16.22
C ALA A 99 4.58 -5.46 -15.58
N VAL A 100 5.62 -5.30 -16.38
CA VAL A 100 6.97 -4.97 -15.91
C VAL A 100 6.97 -3.60 -15.24
N SER A 101 6.32 -2.60 -15.84
CA SER A 101 6.20 -1.26 -15.26
C SER A 101 5.51 -1.28 -13.91
N ASN A 102 4.46 -2.10 -13.75
CA ASN A 102 3.74 -2.24 -12.49
C ASN A 102 4.67 -2.78 -11.39
N VAL A 103 5.46 -3.80 -11.69
CA VAL A 103 6.40 -4.37 -10.72
C VAL A 103 7.50 -3.36 -10.37
N VAL A 104 8.15 -2.80 -11.37
CA VAL A 104 9.28 -1.87 -11.17
C VAL A 104 8.82 -0.60 -10.47
N ALA A 105 7.73 0.01 -10.93
CA ALA A 105 7.19 1.23 -10.31
C ALA A 105 6.80 0.99 -8.85
N SER A 106 6.17 -0.14 -8.56
CA SER A 106 5.78 -0.48 -7.19
C SER A 106 6.98 -0.61 -6.26
N ILE A 107 8.04 -1.27 -6.72
CA ILE A 107 9.27 -1.45 -5.93
C ILE A 107 9.98 -0.10 -5.73
N VAL A 108 10.24 0.62 -6.81
CA VAL A 108 10.99 1.88 -6.76
C VAL A 108 10.24 2.94 -5.96
N LEU A 109 8.98 3.16 -6.27
CA LEU A 109 8.18 4.16 -5.59
C LEU A 109 7.86 3.74 -4.16
N GLY A 110 7.67 2.44 -3.90
CA GLY A 110 7.45 1.92 -2.55
C GLY A 110 8.67 2.14 -1.66
N LEU A 111 9.87 1.84 -2.14
CA LEU A 111 11.12 2.08 -1.41
C LEU A 111 11.32 3.58 -1.17
N ALA A 112 11.11 4.40 -2.19
CA ALA A 112 11.21 5.86 -2.06
C ALA A 112 10.23 6.40 -1.03
N ALA A 113 8.99 5.91 -1.04
CA ALA A 113 7.96 6.30 -0.09
C ALA A 113 8.32 5.90 1.34
N ALA A 114 8.85 4.69 1.54
CA ALA A 114 9.29 4.22 2.86
C ALA A 114 10.43 5.08 3.40
N LEU A 115 11.42 5.38 2.56
CA LEU A 115 12.53 6.27 2.94
C LEU A 115 12.05 7.67 3.24
N PHE A 116 11.10 8.19 2.47
CA PHE A 116 10.49 9.50 2.71
C PHE A 116 9.75 9.53 4.05
N GLY A 117 8.99 8.47 4.37
CA GLY A 117 8.33 8.34 5.65
C GLY A 117 9.31 8.34 6.82
N GLN A 118 10.40 7.59 6.71
CA GLN A 118 11.46 7.58 7.72
C GLN A 118 12.13 8.96 7.87
N TRP A 119 12.35 9.63 6.75
CA TRP A 119 12.93 10.97 6.77
C TRP A 119 12.04 11.97 7.50
N ILE A 120 10.73 11.92 7.26
CA ILE A 120 9.76 12.75 7.99
C ILE A 120 9.81 12.44 9.48
N ALA A 121 9.80 11.15 9.84
CA ALA A 121 9.85 10.73 11.25
C ALA A 121 11.08 11.29 11.96
N GLY A 122 12.22 11.34 11.28
CA GLY A 122 13.46 11.91 11.82
C GLY A 122 13.41 13.41 12.05
N ARG A 123 12.41 14.10 11.48
CA ARG A 123 12.19 15.53 11.67
C ARG A 123 11.19 15.85 12.79
N LEU A 124 10.48 14.85 13.26
CA LEU A 124 9.54 14.99 14.38
C LEU A 124 10.24 14.73 15.71
#